data_9977704564d4b3ecc7a9dbac1989ebcd
#
_entry.id   9977704564d4b3ecc7a9dbac1989ebcd
#
_cell.length_a   1.000
_cell.length_b   1.000
_cell.length_c   1.000
_cell.angle_alpha   90.00
_cell.angle_beta   90.00
_cell.angle_gamma   90.00
#
_symmetry.space_group_name_H-M   'P 1'
#
loop_
_entity.id
_entity.type
_entity.pdbx_description
1 polymer ?
#
loop_
_entity_poly.entity_id
_entity_poly.type
_entity_poly.pdbx_seq_one_letter_code
_entity_poly.pdbx_strand_id
1 'polypeptide(L)'
;MEEAGYSCAVPTCRAMTTEIAHIEPYAKVKDHAFDNLIALCPNCHTRYDLRKDIPKASIVTYKRNLAVLNGRYSDLERRLLEEGADYPPGQWIPIHIGVRILIRNLIADGLLAEVDDFRYKITGNDLGGIKTTEFYQFTEKGREFMERWREAEPLID
;
A
#
# COMPACT_ATOMS: atom_id res chain seq x y z
N MET A 1 -7.46 14.46 -0.99
CA MET A 1 -7.49 13.61 -2.18
C MET A 1 -6.10 13.07 -2.52
N GLU A 2 -5.09 13.92 -2.69
CA GLU A 2 -3.70 13.49 -2.97
C GLU A 2 -3.18 12.46 -1.97
N GLU A 3 -3.38 12.69 -0.67
CA GLU A 3 -2.96 11.76 0.39
C GLU A 3 -3.46 10.32 0.19
N ALA A 4 -4.63 10.14 -0.41
CA ALA A 4 -5.21 8.83 -0.70
C ALA A 4 -4.97 8.37 -2.15
N GLY A 5 -4.07 9.04 -2.89
CA GLY A 5 -3.78 8.73 -4.29
C GLY A 5 -5.02 8.81 -5.19
N TYR A 6 -5.93 9.77 -4.91
CA TYR A 6 -7.22 9.94 -5.60
C TYR A 6 -8.13 8.71 -5.58
N SER A 7 -7.96 7.83 -4.60
CA SER A 7 -8.77 6.62 -4.40
C SER A 7 -9.33 6.56 -2.98
N CYS A 8 -10.25 5.65 -2.74
CA CYS A 8 -10.81 5.44 -1.41
C CYS A 8 -9.73 4.98 -0.43
N ALA A 9 -9.66 5.62 0.73
CA ALA A 9 -8.66 5.33 1.76
C ALA A 9 -8.84 3.98 2.47
N VAL A 10 -9.98 3.31 2.29
CA VAL A 10 -10.18 1.95 2.80
C VAL A 10 -9.32 0.98 1.99
N PRO A 11 -8.38 0.24 2.57
CA PRO A 11 -7.36 -0.53 1.85
C PRO A 11 -7.91 -1.57 0.86
N THR A 12 -9.06 -2.16 1.16
CA THR A 12 -9.72 -3.16 0.30
C THR A 12 -10.63 -2.55 -0.76
N CYS A 13 -10.82 -1.20 -0.74
CA CYS A 13 -11.70 -0.48 -1.65
C CYS A 13 -10.88 0.37 -2.62
N ARG A 14 -10.80 -0.02 -3.87
CA ARG A 14 -10.02 0.69 -4.91
C ARG A 14 -10.88 1.66 -5.73
N ALA A 15 -12.00 2.14 -5.19
CA ALA A 15 -12.89 3.06 -5.91
C ALA A 15 -12.21 4.42 -6.14
N MET A 16 -12.20 4.88 -7.39
CA MET A 16 -11.60 6.16 -7.79
C MET A 16 -12.51 7.37 -7.54
N THR A 17 -13.84 7.15 -7.48
CA THR A 17 -14.78 8.22 -7.13
C THR A 17 -14.79 8.40 -5.62
N THR A 18 -14.28 9.54 -5.15
CA THR A 18 -14.16 9.82 -3.71
C THR A 18 -14.71 11.19 -3.35
N GLU A 19 -15.12 11.33 -2.11
CA GLU A 19 -15.53 12.55 -1.44
C GLU A 19 -14.75 12.72 -0.14
N ILE A 20 -14.76 13.93 0.42
CA ILE A 20 -14.11 14.21 1.70
C ILE A 20 -15.08 13.91 2.83
N ALA A 21 -14.72 12.96 3.67
CA ALA A 21 -15.42 12.61 4.90
C ALA A 21 -14.72 13.22 6.13
N HIS A 22 -15.50 13.61 7.15
CA HIS A 22 -14.96 13.98 8.46
C HIS A 22 -14.78 12.74 9.34
N ILE A 23 -13.63 12.61 9.97
CA ILE A 23 -13.36 11.54 10.97
C ILE A 23 -14.15 11.83 12.25
N GLU A 24 -14.05 13.05 12.79
CA GLU A 24 -15.00 13.56 13.77
C GLU A 24 -16.04 14.43 13.07
N PRO A 25 -17.34 14.24 13.36
CA PRO A 25 -18.37 15.05 12.76
C PRO A 25 -18.13 16.54 12.93
N TYR A 26 -18.26 17.33 11.85
CA TYR A 26 -18.09 18.78 11.88
C TYR A 26 -18.94 19.46 12.98
N ALA A 27 -20.14 18.95 13.23
CA ALA A 27 -21.03 19.47 14.28
C ALA A 27 -20.39 19.46 15.69
N LYS A 28 -19.44 18.54 15.94
CA LYS A 28 -18.74 18.42 17.23
C LYS A 28 -17.51 19.32 17.31
N VAL A 29 -16.67 19.31 16.27
CA VAL A 29 -15.36 19.96 16.32
C VAL A 29 -15.33 21.32 15.66
N LYS A 30 -16.28 21.61 14.74
CA LYS A 30 -16.39 22.86 13.96
C LYS A 30 -15.09 23.23 13.24
N ASP A 31 -14.33 22.21 12.82
CA ASP A 31 -13.03 22.35 12.21
C ASP A 31 -12.91 21.46 10.97
N HIS A 32 -12.23 21.98 9.95
CA HIS A 32 -11.84 21.27 8.73
C HIS A 32 -10.34 20.97 8.70
N ALA A 33 -9.74 20.73 9.89
CA ALA A 33 -8.33 20.37 9.98
C ALA A 33 -8.02 19.15 9.11
N PHE A 34 -6.88 19.19 8.42
CA PHE A 34 -6.45 18.11 7.50
C PHE A 34 -6.49 16.73 8.15
N ASP A 35 -6.07 16.65 9.43
CA ASP A 35 -6.05 15.39 10.18
C ASP A 35 -7.45 14.84 10.51
N ASN A 36 -8.47 15.67 10.42
CA ASN A 36 -9.87 15.30 10.59
C ASN A 36 -10.57 14.92 9.27
N LEU A 37 -9.86 14.96 8.16
CA LEU A 37 -10.44 14.73 6.83
C LEU A 37 -9.82 13.47 6.19
N ILE A 38 -10.66 12.66 5.56
CA ILE A 38 -10.23 11.44 4.84
C ILE A 38 -11.01 11.28 3.53
N ALA A 39 -10.37 10.75 2.50
CA ALA A 39 -11.02 10.48 1.22
C ALA A 39 -11.71 9.11 1.25
N LEU A 40 -13.03 9.08 1.11
CA LEU A 40 -13.83 7.85 1.04
C LEU A 40 -14.69 7.86 -0.22
N CYS A 41 -14.94 6.69 -0.81
CA CYS A 41 -15.99 6.60 -1.82
C CYS A 41 -17.38 6.70 -1.17
N PRO A 42 -18.44 7.06 -1.91
CA PRO A 42 -19.79 7.21 -1.34
C PRO A 42 -20.28 5.98 -0.57
N ASN A 43 -19.91 4.77 -1.04
CA ASN A 43 -20.28 3.54 -0.34
C ASN A 43 -19.57 3.40 1.01
N CYS A 44 -18.26 3.60 1.05
CA CYS A 44 -17.50 3.53 2.31
C CYS A 44 -17.87 4.67 3.26
N HIS A 45 -18.17 5.86 2.74
CA HIS A 45 -18.66 6.97 3.53
C HIS A 45 -20.02 6.64 4.19
N THR A 46 -20.98 6.11 3.42
CA THR A 46 -22.26 5.60 3.95
C THR A 46 -22.06 4.52 5.01
N ARG A 47 -21.13 3.59 4.79
CA ARG A 47 -20.79 2.54 5.75
C ARG A 47 -20.22 3.09 7.04
N TYR A 48 -19.42 4.14 6.94
CA TYR A 48 -18.85 4.82 8.09
C TYR A 48 -19.90 5.67 8.83
N ASP A 49 -20.61 6.57 8.11
CA ASP A 49 -21.48 7.55 8.72
C ASP A 49 -22.85 7.01 9.14
N LEU A 50 -23.48 6.20 8.31
CA LEU A 50 -24.84 5.76 8.53
C LEU A 50 -24.92 4.33 9.08
N ARG A 51 -24.27 3.38 8.42
CA ARG A 51 -24.35 1.97 8.80
C ARG A 51 -23.49 1.64 10.03
N LYS A 52 -22.41 2.40 10.26
CA LYS A 52 -21.47 2.18 11.36
C LYS A 52 -20.76 0.81 11.30
N ASP A 53 -20.70 0.20 10.12
CA ASP A 53 -19.99 -1.08 9.91
C ASP A 53 -18.49 -0.90 9.60
N ILE A 54 -18.03 0.35 9.42
CA ILE A 54 -16.62 0.73 9.50
C ILE A 54 -16.41 1.48 10.82
N PRO A 55 -15.68 0.91 11.79
CA PRO A 55 -15.43 1.58 13.08
C PRO A 55 -14.59 2.85 12.90
N LYS A 56 -14.83 3.85 13.76
CA LYS A 56 -14.02 5.07 13.77
C LYS A 56 -12.53 4.78 13.99
N ALA A 57 -12.21 3.82 14.86
CA ALA A 57 -10.82 3.41 15.12
C ALA A 57 -10.10 2.99 13.83
N SER A 58 -10.80 2.22 12.97
CA SER A 58 -10.25 1.82 11.66
C SER A 58 -10.01 3.02 10.75
N ILE A 59 -10.94 3.99 10.70
CA ILE A 59 -10.77 5.21 9.90
C ILE A 59 -9.56 6.03 10.39
N VAL A 60 -9.37 6.17 11.70
CA VAL A 60 -8.20 6.84 12.29
C VAL A 60 -6.91 6.12 11.90
N THR A 61 -6.91 4.80 11.95
CA THR A 61 -5.75 4.00 11.55
C THR A 61 -5.48 4.12 10.04
N TYR A 62 -6.50 4.08 9.19
CA TYR A 62 -6.34 4.32 7.75
C TYR A 62 -5.70 5.69 7.49
N LYS A 63 -6.19 6.74 8.14
CA LYS A 63 -5.61 8.09 8.03
C LYS A 63 -4.14 8.12 8.41
N ARG A 64 -3.76 7.49 9.54
CA ARG A 64 -2.36 7.38 9.97
C ARG A 64 -1.51 6.60 8.97
N ASN A 65 -2.00 5.48 8.50
CA ASN A 65 -1.30 4.64 7.53
C ASN A 65 -1.09 5.33 6.18
N LEU A 66 -2.03 6.18 5.74
CA LEU A 66 -1.83 7.01 4.55
C LEU A 66 -0.63 7.94 4.69
N ALA A 67 -0.42 8.55 5.84
CA ALA A 67 0.74 9.40 6.07
C ALA A 67 2.06 8.61 5.95
N VAL A 68 2.12 7.39 6.51
CA VAL A 68 3.28 6.50 6.38
C VAL A 68 3.50 6.10 4.92
N LEU A 69 2.45 5.60 4.27
CA LEU A 69 2.54 5.10 2.90
C LEU A 69 2.96 6.20 1.91
N ASN A 70 2.38 7.38 2.02
CA ASN A 70 2.67 8.49 1.10
C ASN A 70 3.99 9.21 1.41
N GLY A 71 4.41 9.24 2.66
CA GLY A 71 5.70 9.82 3.06
C GLY A 71 6.91 8.95 2.70
N ARG A 72 6.70 7.62 2.56
CA ARG A 72 7.79 6.66 2.40
C ARG A 72 7.83 5.99 1.02
N TYR A 73 6.67 5.62 0.48
CA TYR A 73 6.59 4.79 -0.71
C TYR A 73 6.04 5.57 -1.91
N SER A 74 6.67 5.39 -3.06
CA SER A 74 6.19 5.89 -4.35
C SER A 74 4.86 5.23 -4.74
N ASP A 75 4.17 5.81 -5.72
CA ASP A 75 2.91 5.24 -6.24
C ASP A 75 3.11 3.82 -6.80
N LEU A 76 4.24 3.56 -7.47
CA LEU A 76 4.58 2.22 -7.94
C LEU A 76 4.78 1.23 -6.79
N GLU A 77 5.53 1.63 -5.75
CA GLU A 77 5.77 0.79 -4.57
C GLU A 77 4.47 0.46 -3.84
N ARG A 78 3.55 1.43 -3.71
CA ARG A 78 2.23 1.20 -3.11
C ARG A 78 1.38 0.23 -3.92
N ARG A 79 1.34 0.37 -5.25
CA ARG A 79 0.63 -0.57 -6.12
C ARG A 79 1.21 -1.98 -6.03
N LEU A 80 2.53 -2.09 -5.94
CA LEU A 80 3.19 -3.39 -5.78
C LEU A 80 2.83 -4.03 -4.43
N LEU A 81 2.72 -3.26 -3.35
CA LEU A 81 2.23 -3.75 -2.06
C LEU A 81 0.75 -4.20 -2.15
N GLU A 82 -0.10 -3.41 -2.82
CA GLU A 82 -1.52 -3.75 -2.99
C GLU A 82 -1.72 -5.06 -3.75
N GLU A 83 -1.01 -5.24 -4.87
CA GLU A 83 -1.07 -6.47 -5.67
C GLU A 83 -0.40 -7.65 -4.95
N GLY A 84 0.76 -7.38 -4.34
CA GLY A 84 1.55 -8.38 -3.64
C GLY A 84 0.82 -9.01 -2.44
N ALA A 85 -0.14 -8.29 -1.86
CA ALA A 85 -0.95 -8.82 -0.78
C ALA A 85 -1.81 -10.02 -1.18
N ASP A 86 -2.06 -10.20 -2.49
CA ASP A 86 -2.80 -11.34 -3.05
C ASP A 86 -1.87 -12.46 -3.56
N TYR A 87 -0.54 -12.26 -3.51
CA TYR A 87 0.41 -13.25 -3.99
C TYR A 87 0.63 -14.37 -2.97
N PRO A 88 0.74 -15.62 -3.43
CA PRO A 88 1.10 -16.71 -2.55
C PRO A 88 2.52 -16.52 -1.98
N PRO A 89 2.80 -17.07 -0.77
CA PRO A 89 4.13 -17.03 -0.19
C PRO A 89 5.18 -17.61 -1.15
N GLY A 90 6.31 -16.91 -1.29
CA GLY A 90 7.39 -17.32 -2.18
C GLY A 90 7.16 -17.02 -3.68
N GLN A 91 6.10 -16.31 -4.03
CA GLN A 91 5.88 -15.83 -5.40
C GLN A 91 7.04 -14.94 -5.86
N TRP A 92 7.66 -15.29 -6.97
CA TRP A 92 8.71 -14.50 -7.59
C TRP A 92 8.12 -13.43 -8.49
N ILE A 93 8.66 -12.23 -8.37
CA ILE A 93 8.25 -11.04 -9.11
C ILE A 93 9.41 -10.66 -10.04
N PRO A 94 9.27 -10.81 -11.35
CA PRO A 94 10.30 -10.39 -12.30
C PRO A 94 10.30 -8.86 -12.42
N ILE A 95 11.44 -8.23 -12.17
CA ILE A 95 11.63 -6.78 -12.25
C ILE A 95 12.79 -6.48 -13.17
N HIS A 96 12.56 -5.66 -14.19
CA HIS A 96 13.62 -5.21 -15.06
C HIS A 96 14.63 -4.37 -14.29
N ILE A 97 15.93 -4.63 -14.49
CA ILE A 97 17.01 -3.97 -13.73
C ILE A 97 16.94 -2.43 -13.79
N GLY A 98 16.47 -1.87 -14.91
CA GLY A 98 16.32 -0.43 -15.10
C GLY A 98 15.26 0.22 -14.21
N VAL A 99 14.31 -0.55 -13.64
CA VAL A 99 13.28 -0.03 -12.74
C VAL A 99 13.54 -0.33 -11.27
N ARG A 100 14.64 -1.00 -10.94
CA ARG A 100 15.02 -1.32 -9.55
C ARG A 100 15.04 -0.09 -8.64
N ILE A 101 15.45 1.06 -9.16
CA ILE A 101 15.47 2.32 -8.41
C ILE A 101 14.07 2.73 -7.92
N LEU A 102 13.01 2.33 -8.64
CA LEU A 102 11.63 2.68 -8.32
C LEU A 102 11.02 1.84 -7.19
N ILE A 103 11.70 0.76 -6.77
CA ILE A 103 11.29 -0.12 -5.68
C ILE A 103 12.27 -0.09 -4.50
N ARG A 104 13.17 0.88 -4.52
CA ARG A 104 14.29 0.95 -3.56
C ARG A 104 13.85 1.01 -2.10
N ASN A 105 12.73 1.68 -1.81
CA ASN A 105 12.25 1.82 -0.44
C ASN A 105 11.72 0.48 0.11
N LEU A 106 11.04 -0.31 -0.71
CA LEU A 106 10.59 -1.65 -0.32
C LEU A 106 11.79 -2.56 0.01
N ILE A 107 12.87 -2.46 -0.78
CA ILE A 107 14.10 -3.21 -0.54
C ILE A 107 14.80 -2.72 0.73
N ALA A 108 14.95 -1.39 0.87
CA ALA A 108 15.64 -0.77 2.01
C ALA A 108 14.93 -1.05 3.34
N ASP A 109 13.60 -1.11 3.33
CA ASP A 109 12.79 -1.42 4.51
C ASP A 109 12.66 -2.93 4.77
N GLY A 110 13.25 -3.74 3.89
CA GLY A 110 13.23 -5.20 4.00
C GLY A 110 11.87 -5.84 3.75
N LEU A 111 10.96 -5.13 3.05
CA LEU A 111 9.65 -5.67 2.66
C LEU A 111 9.75 -6.56 1.43
N LEU A 112 10.71 -6.27 0.55
CA LEU A 112 11.00 -6.99 -0.67
C LEU A 112 12.48 -7.41 -0.67
N ALA A 113 12.76 -8.66 -1.01
CA ALA A 113 14.13 -9.18 -1.11
C ALA A 113 14.40 -9.76 -2.50
N GLU A 114 15.63 -9.56 -2.99
CA GLU A 114 16.09 -10.20 -4.21
C GLU A 114 16.21 -11.71 -4.00
N VAL A 115 15.76 -12.48 -4.99
CA VAL A 115 15.90 -13.94 -5.00
C VAL A 115 17.18 -14.30 -5.71
N ASP A 116 18.13 -14.87 -4.97
CA ASP A 116 19.37 -15.39 -5.54
C ASP A 116 19.20 -16.86 -5.92
N ASP A 117 18.57 -17.14 -7.07
CA ASP A 117 18.45 -18.51 -7.57
C ASP A 117 19.51 -18.79 -8.63
N PHE A 118 20.45 -19.68 -8.29
CA PHE A 118 21.52 -20.14 -9.18
C PHE A 118 20.99 -20.72 -10.50
N ARG A 119 19.83 -21.39 -10.49
CA ARG A 119 19.21 -21.98 -11.69
C ARG A 119 18.82 -20.92 -12.71
N TYR A 120 18.40 -19.76 -12.24
CA TYR A 120 18.01 -18.65 -13.11
C TYR A 120 19.22 -17.93 -13.72
N LYS A 121 20.36 -17.92 -13.02
CA LYS A 121 21.62 -17.39 -13.55
C LYS A 121 22.14 -18.19 -14.77
N ILE A 122 21.75 -19.46 -14.89
CA ILE A 122 22.16 -20.34 -15.99
C ILE A 122 21.18 -20.26 -17.18
N THR A 123 19.88 -20.03 -16.93
CA THR A 123 18.84 -20.04 -17.97
C THR A 123 18.35 -18.64 -18.34
N GLY A 124 18.87 -17.60 -17.68
CA GLY A 124 18.42 -16.23 -17.81
C GLY A 124 18.47 -15.71 -19.24
N ASN A 125 17.43 -15.02 -19.63
CA ASN A 125 17.30 -14.27 -20.88
C ASN A 125 18.29 -13.09 -20.92
N ASP A 126 19.60 -13.42 -20.89
CA ASP A 126 20.64 -12.42 -21.05
C ASP A 126 20.82 -12.17 -22.55
N LEU A 127 20.38 -11.03 -23.03
CA LEU A 127 20.75 -10.51 -24.33
C LEU A 127 22.28 -10.34 -24.36
N GLY A 128 22.98 -11.36 -24.86
CA GLY A 128 24.44 -11.33 -24.97
C GLY A 128 25.20 -11.30 -23.63
N GLY A 129 24.66 -11.92 -22.57
CA GLY A 129 25.30 -11.97 -21.25
C GLY A 129 24.98 -10.76 -20.34
N ILE A 130 24.08 -9.86 -20.76
CA ILE A 130 23.66 -8.71 -19.94
C ILE A 130 22.43 -9.10 -19.12
N LYS A 131 22.54 -9.06 -17.78
CA LYS A 131 21.41 -9.27 -16.88
C LYS A 131 20.38 -8.16 -17.10
N THR A 132 19.17 -8.51 -17.55
CA THR A 132 18.09 -7.55 -17.80
C THR A 132 16.97 -7.63 -16.75
N THR A 133 16.85 -8.74 -16.04
CA THR A 133 15.79 -9.02 -15.08
C THR A 133 16.34 -9.56 -13.78
N GLU A 134 15.81 -9.07 -12.70
CA GLU A 134 16.03 -9.57 -11.34
C GLU A 134 14.71 -10.12 -10.80
N PHE A 135 14.80 -11.08 -9.88
CA PHE A 135 13.63 -11.66 -9.24
C PHE A 135 13.59 -11.23 -7.79
N TYR A 136 12.42 -10.82 -7.36
CA TYR A 136 12.15 -10.41 -6.00
C TYR A 136 11.02 -11.22 -5.42
N GLN A 137 10.96 -11.29 -4.11
CA GLN A 137 9.82 -11.85 -3.37
C GLN A 137 9.53 -11.00 -2.15
N PHE A 138 8.28 -10.95 -1.73
CA PHE A 138 7.95 -10.35 -0.45
C PHE A 138 8.53 -11.18 0.68
N THR A 139 9.20 -10.51 1.62
CA THR A 139 9.70 -11.12 2.84
C THR A 139 8.54 -11.43 3.80
N GLU A 140 8.82 -12.14 4.88
CA GLU A 140 7.84 -12.31 5.96
C GLU A 140 7.40 -10.96 6.53
N LYS A 141 8.36 -10.06 6.78
CA LYS A 141 8.09 -8.66 7.19
C LYS A 141 7.21 -7.92 6.18
N GLY A 142 7.45 -8.11 4.88
CA GLY A 142 6.63 -7.49 3.84
C GLY A 142 5.20 -8.01 3.83
N ARG A 143 5.00 -9.30 4.06
CA ARG A 143 3.66 -9.91 4.16
C ARG A 143 2.92 -9.43 5.41
N GLU A 144 3.58 -9.43 6.56
CA GLU A 144 3.02 -8.89 7.81
C GLU A 144 2.62 -7.42 7.66
N PHE A 145 3.47 -6.61 7.01
CA PHE A 145 3.17 -5.21 6.73
C PHE A 145 1.89 -5.05 5.90
N MET A 146 1.73 -5.85 4.84
CA MET A 146 0.53 -5.81 3.99
C MET A 146 -0.72 -6.30 4.73
N GLU A 147 -0.60 -7.31 5.59
CA GLU A 147 -1.69 -7.83 6.42
C GLU A 147 -2.14 -6.78 7.44
N ARG A 148 -1.22 -6.20 8.19
CA ARG A 148 -1.51 -5.08 9.12
C ARG A 148 -2.21 -3.92 8.41
N TRP A 149 -1.75 -3.58 7.20
CA TRP A 149 -2.39 -2.54 6.41
C TRP A 149 -3.84 -2.87 6.05
N ARG A 150 -4.11 -4.11 5.63
CA ARG A 150 -5.46 -4.58 5.29
C ARG A 150 -6.39 -4.65 6.49
N GLU A 151 -5.87 -5.06 7.63
CA GLU A 151 -6.62 -5.23 8.88
C GLU A 151 -6.79 -3.94 9.67
N ALA A 152 -6.35 -2.81 9.13
CA ALA A 152 -6.39 -1.51 9.81
C ALA A 152 -5.56 -1.48 11.09
N GLU A 153 -4.43 -2.15 11.10
CA GLU A 153 -3.45 -2.07 12.16
C GLU A 153 -2.39 -1.00 11.85
N PRO A 154 -1.75 -0.39 12.86
CA PRO A 154 -0.66 0.55 12.66
C PRO A 154 0.51 -0.10 11.90
N LEU A 155 1.04 0.59 10.87
CA LEU A 155 2.19 0.11 10.09
C LEU A 155 3.54 0.39 10.77
N ILE A 156 3.55 1.31 11.71
CA ILE A 156 4.66 1.65 12.60
C ILE A 156 4.16 1.65 14.04
N ASP A 157 4.99 1.19 14.96
CA ASP A 157 4.73 1.17 16.40
C ASP A 157 4.86 2.58 17.02
#